data_c2159f0087497104f6101e510c8fa6e2
#
_entry.id   c2159f0087497104f6101e510c8fa6e2
#
_cell.length_a   1.000
_cell.length_b   1.000
_cell.length_c   1.000
_cell.angle_alpha   90.00
_cell.angle_beta   90.00
_cell.angle_gamma   90.00
#
_symmetry.space_group_name_H-M   'P 1'
#
loop_
_entity.id
_entity.type
_entity.pdbx_description
1 polymer ?
#
loop_
_entity_poly.entity_id
_entity_poly.type
_entity_poly.pdbx_seq_one_letter_code
_entity_poly.pdbx_strand_id
1 'polypeptide(L)'
;MSTILMASQQDPVDLWRDSLAKEMPELGFRAYPDVGDPGDIDYALVYWAPHGLIASLPNVRAVFSIAAGCDHVLADPQLPPHLPIVRMVDDYLAAMMAEYALYGVLHFHRGMHYYRREQLAARWNRAWPLYTPDTAVGILGLGAIGGDCARKLGALGFQVHGWSRGPKKMDGVTCHHGPDGLLEMAGQCRYLVCVLPLTSETQGIINSELIAAMPQGGYIINIARGGHQVDEDLLAALDSGHLGGIFLDVYNQEPLPPEHPYWRHDKVWITPHVAGELVPRSCAKSVAANIRRFEAGAPVPDLFDKSRGY
;
A
#
# COMPACT_ATOMS: atom_id res chain seq x y z
N MET A 1 -30.39 17.04 1.31
CA MET A 1 -29.79 15.97 2.14
C MET A 1 -28.98 15.11 1.19
N SER A 2 -27.68 15.09 1.34
CA SER A 2 -26.82 14.37 0.40
C SER A 2 -26.88 12.87 0.65
N THR A 3 -26.71 12.07 -0.41
CA THR A 3 -26.74 10.60 -0.35
C THR A 3 -25.42 10.03 -0.90
N ILE A 4 -24.86 9.05 -0.20
CA ILE A 4 -23.70 8.30 -0.62
C ILE A 4 -24.11 6.88 -1.02
N LEU A 5 -23.64 6.43 -2.20
CA LEU A 5 -23.76 5.05 -2.66
C LEU A 5 -22.48 4.31 -2.38
N MET A 6 -22.53 3.27 -1.57
CA MET A 6 -21.40 2.34 -1.40
C MET A 6 -21.47 1.23 -2.43
N ALA A 7 -20.38 1.00 -3.16
CA ALA A 7 -20.23 -0.11 -4.10
C ALA A 7 -18.89 -0.81 -3.89
N SER A 8 -18.93 -1.86 -3.07
CA SER A 8 -17.83 -2.79 -2.84
C SER A 8 -18.39 -4.20 -2.67
N GLN A 9 -17.66 -5.20 -3.19
CA GLN A 9 -18.03 -6.61 -3.03
C GLN A 9 -17.37 -7.26 -1.81
N GLN A 10 -16.41 -6.60 -1.18
CA GLN A 10 -15.57 -7.19 -0.11
C GLN A 10 -15.78 -6.50 1.23
N ASP A 11 -16.19 -5.23 1.21
CA ASP A 11 -16.30 -4.44 2.43
C ASP A 11 -17.63 -4.67 3.16
N PRO A 12 -17.61 -4.65 4.51
CA PRO A 12 -18.81 -4.87 5.33
C PRO A 12 -19.74 -3.66 5.29
N VAL A 13 -20.79 -3.74 4.46
CA VAL A 13 -21.77 -2.67 4.21
C VAL A 13 -22.36 -2.10 5.49
N ASP A 14 -22.77 -2.97 6.42
CA ASP A 14 -23.42 -2.53 7.66
C ASP A 14 -22.46 -1.75 8.58
N LEU A 15 -21.19 -2.16 8.64
CA LEU A 15 -20.18 -1.42 9.41
C LEU A 15 -19.90 -0.05 8.82
N TRP A 16 -19.89 0.09 7.49
CA TRP A 16 -19.74 1.38 6.83
C TRP A 16 -20.94 2.27 7.07
N ARG A 17 -22.17 1.73 6.92
CA ARG A 17 -23.42 2.45 7.21
C ARG A 17 -23.44 2.98 8.65
N ASP A 18 -23.19 2.11 9.62
CA ASP A 18 -23.21 2.48 11.04
C ASP A 18 -22.12 3.48 11.40
N SER A 19 -20.95 3.35 10.80
CA SER A 19 -19.83 4.26 11.04
C SER A 19 -20.09 5.65 10.46
N LEU A 20 -20.60 5.71 9.22
CA LEU A 20 -20.97 6.99 8.58
C LEU A 20 -22.15 7.65 9.30
N ALA A 21 -23.15 6.89 9.73
CA ALA A 21 -24.30 7.42 10.49
C ALA A 21 -23.88 8.04 11.84
N LYS A 22 -22.81 7.56 12.47
CA LYS A 22 -22.24 8.19 13.68
C LYS A 22 -21.55 9.52 13.39
N GLU A 23 -20.81 9.59 12.29
CA GLU A 23 -20.04 10.78 11.93
C GLU A 23 -20.89 11.84 11.20
N MET A 24 -21.91 11.44 10.46
CA MET A 24 -22.79 12.30 9.66
C MET A 24 -24.22 11.72 9.62
N PRO A 25 -25.02 11.86 10.70
CA PRO A 25 -26.37 11.28 10.80
C PRO A 25 -27.34 11.75 9.72
N GLU A 26 -27.09 12.94 9.13
CA GLU A 26 -27.86 13.52 8.04
C GLU A 26 -27.53 12.93 6.65
N LEU A 27 -26.49 12.11 6.52
CA LEU A 27 -26.09 11.53 5.23
C LEU A 27 -26.99 10.33 4.89
N GLY A 28 -27.67 10.38 3.74
CA GLY A 28 -28.36 9.21 3.19
C GLY A 28 -27.33 8.16 2.77
N PHE A 29 -27.61 6.89 3.08
CA PHE A 29 -26.71 5.79 2.70
C PHE A 29 -27.46 4.73 1.89
N ARG A 30 -26.94 4.39 0.72
CA ARG A 30 -27.38 3.26 -0.11
C ARG A 30 -26.23 2.32 -0.40
N ALA A 31 -26.53 1.07 -0.69
CA ALA A 31 -25.53 0.06 -1.02
C ALA A 31 -25.88 -0.65 -2.31
N TYR A 32 -24.94 -0.74 -3.23
CA TYR A 32 -25.10 -1.51 -4.45
C TYR A 32 -25.40 -3.00 -4.11
N PRO A 33 -26.38 -3.68 -4.81
CA PRO A 33 -27.02 -3.22 -6.05
C PRO A 33 -28.27 -2.33 -5.86
N ASP A 34 -28.69 -2.04 -4.63
CA ASP A 34 -29.87 -1.19 -4.38
C ASP A 34 -29.49 0.29 -4.50
N VAL A 35 -29.45 0.80 -5.72
CA VAL A 35 -29.13 2.20 -6.01
C VAL A 35 -30.31 3.13 -5.76
N GLY A 36 -31.56 2.63 -5.88
CA GLY A 36 -32.76 3.44 -5.90
C GLY A 36 -32.79 4.37 -7.12
N ASP A 37 -33.22 5.63 -6.96
CA ASP A 37 -33.09 6.63 -8.04
C ASP A 37 -31.63 7.08 -8.16
N PRO A 38 -30.97 6.86 -9.31
CA PRO A 38 -29.58 7.33 -9.53
C PRO A 38 -29.42 8.85 -9.39
N GLY A 39 -30.48 9.61 -9.62
CA GLY A 39 -30.50 11.07 -9.48
C GLY A 39 -30.39 11.56 -8.05
N ASP A 40 -30.63 10.69 -7.06
CA ASP A 40 -30.50 11.02 -5.64
C ASP A 40 -29.08 10.87 -5.09
N ILE A 41 -28.15 10.31 -5.88
CA ILE A 41 -26.79 9.99 -5.42
C ILE A 41 -25.86 11.18 -5.65
N ASP A 42 -25.31 11.73 -4.57
CA ASP A 42 -24.35 12.83 -4.60
C ASP A 42 -22.89 12.37 -4.52
N TYR A 43 -22.64 11.24 -3.87
CA TYR A 43 -21.29 10.69 -3.63
C TYR A 43 -21.26 9.19 -3.88
N ALA A 44 -20.12 8.68 -4.31
CA ALA A 44 -19.86 7.25 -4.42
C ALA A 44 -18.68 6.85 -3.54
N LEU A 45 -18.82 5.79 -2.72
CA LEU A 45 -17.79 5.19 -1.89
C LEU A 45 -17.50 3.79 -2.46
N VAL A 46 -16.34 3.59 -3.07
CA VAL A 46 -16.16 2.44 -3.96
C VAL A 46 -14.85 1.67 -3.75
N TYR A 47 -14.94 0.35 -3.93
CA TYR A 47 -13.81 -0.55 -4.14
C TYR A 47 -14.19 -1.59 -5.18
N TRP A 48 -13.47 -1.59 -6.33
CA TRP A 48 -13.79 -2.44 -7.49
C TRP A 48 -15.27 -2.40 -7.87
N ALA A 49 -15.83 -1.21 -7.96
CA ALA A 49 -17.22 -1.02 -8.41
C ALA A 49 -17.41 -1.54 -9.84
N PRO A 50 -18.62 -2.00 -10.22
CA PRO A 50 -18.91 -2.36 -11.61
C PRO A 50 -18.60 -1.21 -12.57
N HIS A 51 -17.95 -1.52 -13.69
CA HIS A 51 -17.66 -0.52 -14.72
C HIS A 51 -18.94 0.15 -15.20
N GLY A 52 -18.90 1.47 -15.38
CA GLY A 52 -20.03 2.28 -15.80
C GLY A 52 -21.02 2.64 -14.68
N LEU A 53 -20.91 2.06 -13.48
CA LEU A 53 -21.79 2.42 -12.36
C LEU A 53 -21.67 3.91 -12.04
N ILE A 54 -20.46 4.43 -11.89
CA ILE A 54 -20.23 5.85 -11.57
C ILE A 54 -20.77 6.76 -12.68
N ALA A 55 -20.57 6.38 -13.94
CA ALA A 55 -21.08 7.13 -15.09
C ALA A 55 -22.61 7.14 -15.17
N SER A 56 -23.30 6.17 -14.57
CA SER A 56 -24.77 6.10 -14.50
C SER A 56 -25.39 7.00 -13.43
N LEU A 57 -24.59 7.67 -12.60
CA LEU A 57 -25.02 8.55 -11.51
C LEU A 57 -24.95 10.02 -11.96
N PRO A 58 -26.06 10.64 -12.43
CA PRO A 58 -26.01 11.93 -13.10
C PRO A 58 -25.60 13.09 -12.19
N ASN A 59 -25.82 12.97 -10.87
CA ASN A 59 -25.59 14.04 -9.91
C ASN A 59 -24.37 13.77 -9.00
N VAL A 60 -23.59 12.72 -9.27
CA VAL A 60 -22.42 12.40 -8.46
C VAL A 60 -21.39 13.52 -8.53
N ARG A 61 -20.95 14.00 -7.37
CA ARG A 61 -20.04 15.15 -7.21
C ARG A 61 -18.60 14.73 -6.92
N ALA A 62 -18.42 13.58 -6.27
CA ALA A 62 -17.09 13.02 -5.99
C ALA A 62 -17.16 11.50 -5.76
N VAL A 63 -16.04 10.83 -6.03
CA VAL A 63 -15.82 9.41 -5.76
C VAL A 63 -14.83 9.26 -4.62
N PHE A 64 -15.19 8.53 -3.58
CA PHE A 64 -14.34 8.17 -2.47
C PHE A 64 -13.80 6.76 -2.69
N SER A 65 -12.49 6.61 -2.76
CA SER A 65 -11.82 5.32 -2.84
C SER A 65 -11.85 4.62 -1.48
N ILE A 66 -12.27 3.36 -1.41
CA ILE A 66 -12.05 2.50 -0.23
C ILE A 66 -10.65 1.85 -0.37
N ALA A 67 -9.65 2.67 -0.58
CA ALA A 67 -8.23 2.30 -0.58
C ALA A 67 -7.35 3.56 -0.52
N ALA A 68 -6.08 3.39 -0.12
CA ALA A 68 -5.08 4.45 -0.25
C ALA A 68 -4.75 4.75 -1.72
N GLY A 69 -4.77 3.73 -2.58
CA GLY A 69 -4.64 3.86 -4.03
C GLY A 69 -5.98 4.07 -4.74
N CYS A 70 -5.95 4.60 -5.96
CA CYS A 70 -7.13 4.84 -6.81
C CYS A 70 -7.14 3.99 -8.07
N ASP A 71 -6.22 3.05 -8.21
CA ASP A 71 -6.06 2.18 -9.39
C ASP A 71 -7.35 1.44 -9.75
N HIS A 72 -8.09 0.92 -8.75
CA HIS A 72 -9.37 0.24 -8.92
C HIS A 72 -10.50 1.18 -9.39
N VAL A 73 -10.44 2.49 -9.09
CA VAL A 73 -11.39 3.49 -9.62
C VAL A 73 -11.01 3.87 -11.04
N LEU A 74 -9.71 4.05 -11.29
CA LEU A 74 -9.18 4.45 -12.60
C LEU A 74 -9.25 3.33 -13.64
N ALA A 75 -9.43 2.08 -13.21
CA ALA A 75 -9.61 0.93 -14.11
C ALA A 75 -10.95 0.97 -14.88
N ASP A 76 -11.92 1.77 -14.41
CA ASP A 76 -13.20 1.94 -15.13
C ASP A 76 -13.03 2.86 -16.36
N PRO A 77 -13.11 2.34 -17.60
CA PRO A 77 -12.94 3.14 -18.82
C PRO A 77 -14.08 4.15 -19.05
N GLN A 78 -15.19 4.02 -18.31
CA GLN A 78 -16.35 4.90 -18.39
C GLN A 78 -16.36 5.96 -17.27
N LEU A 79 -15.31 5.97 -16.41
CA LEU A 79 -15.23 6.96 -15.34
C LEU A 79 -15.20 8.39 -15.91
N PRO A 80 -16.14 9.28 -15.52
CA PRO A 80 -16.16 10.64 -16.01
C PRO A 80 -14.84 11.38 -15.64
N PRO A 81 -14.10 11.91 -16.61
CA PRO A 81 -12.74 12.44 -16.38
C PRO A 81 -12.70 13.69 -15.51
N HIS A 82 -13.82 14.38 -15.34
CA HIS A 82 -13.92 15.60 -14.54
C HIS A 82 -14.20 15.33 -13.05
N LEU A 83 -14.64 14.11 -12.70
CA LEU A 83 -14.99 13.81 -11.32
C LEU A 83 -13.75 13.82 -10.42
N PRO A 84 -13.83 14.50 -9.26
CA PRO A 84 -12.84 14.38 -8.22
C PRO A 84 -12.85 12.98 -7.61
N ILE A 85 -11.64 12.42 -7.41
CA ILE A 85 -11.45 11.17 -6.66
C ILE A 85 -10.79 11.53 -5.35
N VAL A 86 -11.38 11.13 -4.23
CA VAL A 86 -10.85 11.32 -2.89
C VAL A 86 -10.22 10.01 -2.43
N ARG A 87 -8.93 10.07 -2.13
CA ARG A 87 -8.18 8.92 -1.59
C ARG A 87 -8.54 8.70 -0.13
N MET A 88 -8.46 7.45 0.32
CA MET A 88 -8.54 7.19 1.74
C MET A 88 -7.18 7.45 2.39
N VAL A 89 -7.07 8.58 3.08
CA VAL A 89 -5.92 8.90 3.94
C VAL A 89 -6.38 8.76 5.38
N ASP A 90 -5.84 7.76 6.06
CA ASP A 90 -6.21 7.40 7.42
C ASP A 90 -4.95 7.02 8.20
N ASP A 91 -4.75 7.66 9.36
CA ASP A 91 -3.60 7.42 10.23
C ASP A 91 -3.57 5.96 10.74
N TYR A 92 -4.73 5.34 10.94
CA TYR A 92 -4.80 3.95 11.37
C TYR A 92 -4.34 3.00 10.26
N LEU A 93 -4.74 3.24 9.01
CA LEU A 93 -4.24 2.49 7.85
C LEU A 93 -2.72 2.63 7.72
N ALA A 94 -2.19 3.84 7.85
CA ALA A 94 -0.75 4.06 7.82
C ALA A 94 -0.03 3.30 8.94
N ALA A 95 -0.62 3.26 10.14
CA ALA A 95 -0.09 2.53 11.28
C ALA A 95 -0.07 1.01 11.04
N MET A 96 -1.16 0.44 10.51
CA MET A 96 -1.26 -1.00 10.18
C MET A 96 -0.23 -1.40 9.11
N MET A 97 -0.13 -0.65 8.03
CA MET A 97 0.85 -0.92 6.98
C MET A 97 2.28 -0.80 7.50
N ALA A 98 2.55 0.16 8.38
CA ALA A 98 3.87 0.26 9.03
C ALA A 98 4.15 -0.94 9.94
N GLU A 99 3.18 -1.41 10.73
CA GLU A 99 3.33 -2.63 11.54
C GLU A 99 3.68 -3.85 10.67
N TYR A 100 3.01 -3.96 9.53
CA TYR A 100 3.24 -5.04 8.57
C TYR A 100 4.64 -4.97 7.94
N ALA A 101 5.08 -3.78 7.53
CA ALA A 101 6.43 -3.54 7.05
C ALA A 101 7.49 -3.90 8.10
N LEU A 102 7.27 -3.47 9.34
CA LEU A 102 8.14 -3.81 10.48
C LEU A 102 8.21 -5.32 10.69
N TYR A 103 7.07 -6.01 10.64
CA TYR A 103 7.04 -7.47 10.76
C TYR A 103 7.90 -8.11 9.66
N GLY A 104 7.75 -7.70 8.40
CA GLY A 104 8.57 -8.21 7.29
C GLY A 104 10.08 -8.00 7.50
N VAL A 105 10.48 -6.79 7.91
CA VAL A 105 11.88 -6.49 8.25
C VAL A 105 12.35 -7.33 9.43
N LEU A 106 11.60 -7.37 10.52
CA LEU A 106 11.97 -8.11 11.72
C LEU A 106 11.97 -9.62 11.52
N HIS A 107 11.09 -10.14 10.66
CA HIS A 107 11.07 -11.56 10.27
C HIS A 107 12.43 -12.00 9.74
N PHE A 108 13.01 -11.23 8.84
CA PHE A 108 14.33 -11.53 8.29
C PHE A 108 15.46 -11.14 9.23
N HIS A 109 15.37 -9.98 9.86
CA HIS A 109 16.41 -9.46 10.76
C HIS A 109 16.64 -10.38 11.98
N ARG A 110 15.57 -10.96 12.50
CA ARG A 110 15.64 -11.91 13.61
C ARG A 110 15.83 -13.36 13.17
N GLY A 111 15.96 -13.61 11.85
CA GLY A 111 16.17 -14.95 11.29
C GLY A 111 15.00 -15.91 11.49
N MET A 112 13.75 -15.39 11.57
CA MET A 112 12.58 -16.24 11.80
C MET A 112 12.38 -17.28 10.69
N HIS A 113 12.70 -16.94 9.45
CA HIS A 113 12.73 -17.84 8.31
C HIS A 113 13.74 -19.01 8.49
N TYR A 114 14.92 -18.71 9.03
CA TYR A 114 15.93 -19.73 9.36
C TYR A 114 15.42 -20.65 10.48
N TYR A 115 14.95 -20.08 11.59
CA TYR A 115 14.47 -20.87 12.73
C TYR A 115 13.25 -21.72 12.37
N ARG A 116 12.39 -21.26 11.47
CA ARG A 116 11.28 -22.10 10.97
C ARG A 116 11.78 -23.35 10.24
N ARG A 117 12.80 -23.22 9.40
CA ARG A 117 13.42 -24.38 8.73
C ARG A 117 14.07 -25.33 9.73
N GLU A 118 14.80 -24.79 10.71
CA GLU A 118 15.43 -25.61 11.74
C GLU A 118 14.39 -26.34 12.61
N GLN A 119 13.29 -25.68 12.94
CA GLN A 119 12.17 -26.28 13.65
C GLN A 119 11.56 -27.46 12.88
N LEU A 120 11.27 -27.27 11.58
CA LEU A 120 10.71 -28.34 10.72
C LEU A 120 11.66 -29.52 10.57
N ALA A 121 12.95 -29.28 10.64
CA ALA A 121 14.00 -30.32 10.57
C ALA A 121 14.38 -30.89 11.95
N ALA A 122 13.67 -30.48 13.03
CA ALA A 122 13.96 -30.88 14.42
C ALA A 122 15.43 -30.63 14.82
N ARG A 123 16.04 -29.52 14.35
CA ARG A 123 17.42 -29.15 14.66
C ARG A 123 17.47 -27.97 15.62
N TRP A 124 18.26 -28.08 16.68
CA TRP A 124 18.47 -27.03 17.68
C TRP A 124 19.73 -26.22 17.32
N ASN A 125 19.67 -25.46 16.21
CA ASN A 125 20.77 -24.65 15.75
C ASN A 125 20.53 -23.15 16.07
N ARG A 126 21.60 -22.45 16.45
CA ARG A 126 21.58 -21.01 16.72
C ARG A 126 22.28 -20.27 15.61
N ALA A 127 21.65 -19.19 15.13
CA ALA A 127 22.29 -18.18 14.28
C ALA A 127 22.73 -16.98 15.13
N TRP A 128 23.81 -16.31 14.73
CA TRP A 128 24.21 -15.05 15.34
C TRP A 128 23.23 -13.95 14.88
N PRO A 129 22.74 -13.12 15.81
CA PRO A 129 21.87 -12.01 15.46
C PRO A 129 22.64 -10.93 14.70
N LEU A 130 21.95 -10.26 13.77
CA LEU A 130 22.46 -9.03 13.19
C LEU A 130 22.38 -7.89 14.22
N TYR A 131 23.35 -6.99 14.19
CA TYR A 131 23.35 -5.82 15.06
C TYR A 131 22.56 -4.69 14.43
N THR A 132 21.43 -4.34 15.05
CA THR A 132 20.46 -3.40 14.49
C THR A 132 21.07 -2.02 14.18
N PRO A 133 21.90 -1.40 15.04
CA PRO A 133 22.49 -0.09 14.74
C PRO A 133 23.41 -0.05 13.51
N ASP A 134 23.92 -1.19 13.06
CA ASP A 134 24.77 -1.29 11.86
C ASP A 134 23.96 -1.75 10.62
N THR A 135 22.65 -1.84 10.77
CA THR A 135 21.77 -2.37 9.73
C THR A 135 20.90 -1.26 9.14
N ALA A 136 21.02 -1.06 7.82
CA ALA A 136 20.23 -0.07 7.10
C ALA A 136 18.98 -0.67 6.48
N VAL A 137 17.88 0.10 6.55
CA VAL A 137 16.58 -0.17 5.89
C VAL A 137 16.25 0.97 4.95
N GLY A 138 16.05 0.68 3.69
CA GLY A 138 15.59 1.61 2.67
C GLY A 138 14.08 1.56 2.50
N ILE A 139 13.44 2.72 2.44
CA ILE A 139 12.01 2.85 2.22
C ILE A 139 11.77 3.53 0.89
N LEU A 140 11.15 2.81 -0.04
CA LEU A 140 10.70 3.32 -1.32
C LEU A 140 9.34 4.00 -1.13
N GLY A 141 9.37 5.33 -1.09
CA GLY A 141 8.18 6.16 -0.84
C GLY A 141 8.14 6.76 0.57
N LEU A 142 8.32 8.08 0.68
CA LEU A 142 8.26 8.83 1.94
C LEU A 142 6.96 9.65 2.07
N GLY A 143 5.81 9.01 1.77
CA GLY A 143 4.47 9.54 2.03
C GLY A 143 4.04 9.29 3.49
N ALA A 144 2.72 9.30 3.75
CA ALA A 144 2.17 9.04 5.08
C ALA A 144 2.61 7.68 5.63
N ILE A 145 2.43 6.61 4.85
CA ILE A 145 2.80 5.24 5.22
C ILE A 145 4.32 5.10 5.39
N GLY A 146 5.10 5.52 4.39
CA GLY A 146 6.55 5.38 4.46
C GLY A 146 7.20 6.23 5.54
N GLY A 147 6.63 7.39 5.84
CA GLY A 147 7.06 8.22 6.97
C GLY A 147 6.81 7.56 8.32
N ASP A 148 5.70 6.85 8.47
CA ASP A 148 5.40 6.08 9.69
C ASP A 148 6.32 4.87 9.82
N CYS A 149 6.56 4.13 8.71
CA CYS A 149 7.57 3.06 8.66
C CYS A 149 8.95 3.57 9.11
N ALA A 150 9.39 4.71 8.55
CA ALA A 150 10.69 5.31 8.85
C ALA A 150 10.85 5.62 10.34
N ARG A 151 9.86 6.28 10.91
CA ARG A 151 9.86 6.66 12.32
C ARG A 151 9.91 5.44 13.25
N LYS A 152 9.09 4.43 12.97
CA LYS A 152 9.01 3.20 13.77
C LYS A 152 10.28 2.36 13.64
N LEU A 153 10.86 2.21 12.46
CA LEU A 153 12.12 1.49 12.25
C LEU A 153 13.30 2.22 12.92
N GLY A 154 13.34 3.55 12.80
CA GLY A 154 14.33 4.37 13.52
C GLY A 154 14.22 4.22 15.04
N ALA A 155 13.00 4.17 15.58
CA ALA A 155 12.79 3.93 17.03
C ALA A 155 13.26 2.54 17.49
N LEU A 156 13.34 1.55 16.60
CA LEU A 156 13.95 0.24 16.87
C LEU A 156 15.49 0.26 16.75
N GLY A 157 16.08 1.37 16.32
CA GLY A 157 17.53 1.56 16.22
C GLY A 157 18.14 1.22 14.86
N PHE A 158 17.33 1.00 13.81
CA PHE A 158 17.85 0.84 12.45
C PHE A 158 18.36 2.16 11.87
N GLN A 159 19.36 2.10 10.99
CA GLN A 159 19.70 3.21 10.10
C GLN A 159 18.63 3.29 9.03
N VAL A 160 17.90 4.40 8.95
CA VAL A 160 16.78 4.54 8.01
C VAL A 160 17.17 5.43 6.84
N HIS A 161 17.08 4.88 5.66
CA HIS A 161 17.16 5.58 4.39
C HIS A 161 15.77 5.64 3.75
N GLY A 162 15.49 6.69 2.99
CA GLY A 162 14.23 6.80 2.30
C GLY A 162 14.40 7.43 0.92
N TRP A 163 13.67 6.90 -0.05
CA TRP A 163 13.68 7.43 -1.40
C TRP A 163 12.32 8.03 -1.78
N SER A 164 12.36 9.14 -2.50
CA SER A 164 11.20 9.78 -3.11
C SER A 164 11.57 10.40 -4.46
N ARG A 165 10.58 10.61 -5.33
CA ARG A 165 10.79 11.21 -6.65
C ARG A 165 11.52 12.56 -6.59
N GLY A 166 11.10 13.43 -5.71
CA GLY A 166 11.72 14.74 -5.50
C GLY A 166 12.40 14.84 -4.13
N PRO A 167 13.19 15.87 -3.90
CA PRO A 167 13.91 16.05 -2.65
C PRO A 167 12.96 16.19 -1.46
N LYS A 168 13.28 15.50 -0.37
CA LYS A 168 12.57 15.56 0.91
C LYS A 168 13.58 15.71 2.04
N LYS A 169 13.08 16.20 3.20
CA LYS A 169 13.79 16.16 4.48
C LYS A 169 12.87 15.51 5.51
N MET A 170 13.42 14.58 6.26
CA MET A 170 12.73 13.90 7.35
C MET A 170 13.74 13.64 8.46
N ASP A 171 13.39 13.99 9.68
CA ASP A 171 14.30 13.83 10.85
C ASP A 171 14.59 12.35 11.08
N GLY A 172 15.87 12.03 11.28
CA GLY A 172 16.34 10.68 11.50
C GLY A 172 16.36 9.78 10.26
N VAL A 173 16.14 10.34 9.04
CA VAL A 173 16.13 9.60 7.77
C VAL A 173 17.15 10.20 6.81
N THR A 174 18.02 9.37 6.26
CA THR A 174 18.85 9.75 5.12
C THR A 174 18.01 9.72 3.86
N CYS A 175 17.66 10.92 3.33
CA CYS A 175 16.75 11.04 2.20
C CYS A 175 17.50 11.05 0.87
N HIS A 176 17.05 10.22 -0.06
CA HIS A 176 17.53 10.10 -1.43
C HIS A 176 16.42 10.48 -2.43
N HIS A 177 16.77 10.90 -3.63
CA HIS A 177 15.81 11.21 -4.67
C HIS A 177 16.38 11.00 -6.07
N GLY A 178 15.50 10.89 -7.07
CA GLY A 178 15.86 10.66 -8.46
C GLY A 178 16.43 9.25 -8.71
N PRO A 179 16.76 8.92 -9.98
CA PRO A 179 17.23 7.58 -10.35
C PRO A 179 18.55 7.20 -9.66
N ASP A 180 19.54 8.08 -9.69
CA ASP A 180 20.85 7.81 -9.08
C ASP A 180 20.74 7.62 -7.55
N GLY A 181 19.91 8.43 -6.88
CA GLY A 181 19.65 8.30 -5.45
C GLY A 181 18.92 7.00 -5.09
N LEU A 182 18.17 6.40 -6.01
CA LEU A 182 17.52 5.10 -5.81
C LEU A 182 18.58 3.99 -5.68
N LEU A 183 19.50 3.93 -6.62
CA LEU A 183 20.56 2.91 -6.62
C LEU A 183 21.56 3.13 -5.49
N GLU A 184 21.91 4.40 -5.21
CA GLU A 184 22.76 4.74 -4.07
C GLU A 184 22.16 4.26 -2.75
N MET A 185 20.86 4.49 -2.53
CA MET A 185 20.15 4.00 -1.35
C MET A 185 20.15 2.47 -1.30
N ALA A 186 19.81 1.81 -2.41
CA ALA A 186 19.75 0.35 -2.48
C ALA A 186 21.09 -0.27 -2.08
N GLY A 187 22.22 0.30 -2.55
CA GLY A 187 23.56 -0.18 -2.24
C GLY A 187 23.95 -0.12 -0.76
N GLN A 188 23.27 0.70 0.03
CA GLN A 188 23.52 0.86 1.45
C GLN A 188 22.56 0.02 2.32
N CYS A 189 21.43 -0.43 1.76
CA CYS A 189 20.35 -1.01 2.54
C CYS A 189 20.29 -2.53 2.42
N ARG A 190 20.29 -3.20 3.58
CA ARG A 190 20.04 -4.65 3.64
C ARG A 190 18.59 -5.02 3.39
N TYR A 191 17.66 -4.17 3.77
CA TYR A 191 16.23 -4.33 3.59
C TYR A 191 15.69 -3.21 2.73
N LEU A 192 14.85 -3.51 1.73
CA LEU A 192 14.07 -2.53 1.00
C LEU A 192 12.58 -2.76 1.25
N VAL A 193 11.89 -1.73 1.67
CA VAL A 193 10.43 -1.73 1.89
C VAL A 193 9.79 -0.86 0.82
N CYS A 194 8.91 -1.42 -0.01
CA CYS A 194 8.17 -0.69 -1.02
C CYS A 194 6.78 -0.32 -0.51
N VAL A 195 6.49 0.99 -0.50
CA VAL A 195 5.19 1.61 -0.18
C VAL A 195 4.85 2.73 -1.17
N LEU A 196 5.35 2.61 -2.39
CA LEU A 196 5.13 3.59 -3.48
C LEU A 196 3.70 3.51 -4.02
N PRO A 197 3.15 4.60 -4.55
CA PRO A 197 2.02 4.52 -5.48
C PRO A 197 2.49 3.92 -6.80
N LEU A 198 1.64 3.10 -7.43
CA LEU A 198 1.91 2.55 -8.76
C LEU A 198 1.61 3.62 -9.82
N THR A 199 2.62 3.99 -10.56
CA THR A 199 2.57 4.95 -11.67
C THR A 199 3.45 4.43 -12.81
N SER A 200 3.39 5.08 -13.99
CA SER A 200 4.29 4.75 -15.10
C SER A 200 5.78 4.87 -14.74
N GLU A 201 6.12 5.73 -13.77
CA GLU A 201 7.51 5.94 -13.31
C GLU A 201 7.95 4.90 -12.27
N THR A 202 7.02 4.27 -11.59
CA THR A 202 7.31 3.30 -10.51
C THR A 202 6.99 1.86 -10.90
N GLN A 203 6.37 1.65 -12.06
CA GLN A 203 6.13 0.32 -12.60
C GLN A 203 7.47 -0.39 -12.88
N GLY A 204 7.63 -1.60 -12.36
CA GLY A 204 8.85 -2.38 -12.51
C GLY A 204 10.08 -1.77 -11.85
N ILE A 205 9.91 -0.88 -10.87
CA ILE A 205 11.04 -0.23 -10.17
C ILE A 205 11.90 -1.23 -9.40
N ILE A 206 11.30 -2.35 -8.93
CA ILE A 206 12.01 -3.46 -8.30
C ILE A 206 12.38 -4.46 -9.40
N ASN A 207 13.48 -4.19 -10.07
CA ASN A 207 14.02 -4.94 -11.21
C ASN A 207 15.46 -5.40 -10.94
N SER A 208 16.05 -6.07 -11.91
CA SER A 208 17.41 -6.61 -11.83
C SER A 208 18.47 -5.54 -11.53
N GLU A 209 18.31 -4.31 -12.01
CA GLU A 209 19.26 -3.22 -11.76
C GLU A 209 19.23 -2.78 -10.29
N LEU A 210 18.02 -2.53 -9.74
CA LEU A 210 17.86 -2.18 -8.34
C LEU A 210 18.33 -3.31 -7.42
N ILE A 211 17.98 -4.55 -7.77
CA ILE A 211 18.36 -5.75 -7.01
C ILE A 211 19.89 -5.91 -7.00
N ALA A 212 20.54 -5.76 -8.15
CA ALA A 212 21.98 -5.87 -8.26
C ALA A 212 22.75 -4.78 -7.49
N ALA A 213 22.16 -3.61 -7.28
CA ALA A 213 22.72 -2.56 -6.44
C ALA A 213 22.71 -2.92 -4.94
N MET A 214 21.78 -3.79 -4.51
CA MET A 214 21.69 -4.18 -3.09
C MET A 214 22.88 -5.03 -2.64
N PRO A 215 23.24 -4.99 -1.34
CA PRO A 215 24.20 -5.93 -0.78
C PRO A 215 23.74 -7.38 -0.95
N GLN A 216 24.71 -8.28 -1.20
CA GLN A 216 24.42 -9.71 -1.24
C GLN A 216 23.74 -10.20 0.04
N GLY A 217 22.70 -11.01 -0.08
CA GLY A 217 21.86 -11.45 1.03
C GLY A 217 20.87 -10.38 1.50
N GLY A 218 20.60 -9.38 0.67
CA GLY A 218 19.57 -8.39 0.91
C GLY A 218 18.16 -8.97 0.88
N TYR A 219 17.18 -8.20 1.35
CA TYR A 219 15.78 -8.62 1.46
C TYR A 219 14.85 -7.54 0.94
N ILE A 220 13.77 -7.93 0.29
CA ILE A 220 12.76 -7.02 -0.24
C ILE A 220 11.41 -7.31 0.42
N ILE A 221 10.74 -6.26 0.86
CA ILE A 221 9.39 -6.27 1.41
C ILE A 221 8.51 -5.40 0.51
N ASN A 222 7.59 -6.01 -0.24
CA ASN A 222 6.65 -5.26 -1.07
C ASN A 222 5.24 -5.38 -0.53
N ILE A 223 4.72 -4.27 -0.01
CA ILE A 223 3.35 -4.13 0.52
C ILE A 223 2.58 -3.03 -0.21
N ALA A 224 3.05 -2.64 -1.40
CA ALA A 224 2.47 -1.57 -2.20
C ALA A 224 1.54 -2.11 -3.29
N ARG A 225 2.11 -2.48 -4.46
CA ARG A 225 1.41 -3.13 -5.58
C ARG A 225 2.37 -4.11 -6.27
N GLY A 226 1.82 -5.19 -6.84
CA GLY A 226 2.60 -6.17 -7.60
C GLY A 226 3.32 -5.56 -8.81
N GLY A 227 2.69 -4.61 -9.48
CA GLY A 227 3.29 -3.92 -10.63
C GLY A 227 4.61 -3.16 -10.34
N HIS A 228 5.01 -3.01 -9.08
CA HIS A 228 6.35 -2.47 -8.74
C HIS A 228 7.47 -3.47 -8.98
N GLN A 229 7.20 -4.76 -8.99
CA GLN A 229 8.20 -5.84 -9.06
C GLN A 229 8.20 -6.55 -10.41
N VAL A 230 9.38 -6.97 -10.83
CA VAL A 230 9.59 -7.89 -11.95
C VAL A 230 9.83 -9.28 -11.36
N ASP A 231 8.83 -10.17 -11.48
CA ASP A 231 8.83 -11.47 -10.81
C ASP A 231 10.00 -12.36 -11.22
N GLU A 232 10.36 -12.34 -12.51
CA GLU A 232 11.48 -13.09 -13.06
C GLU A 232 12.83 -12.65 -12.46
N ASP A 233 13.01 -11.34 -12.26
CA ASP A 233 14.23 -10.77 -11.67
C ASP A 233 14.35 -11.15 -10.19
N LEU A 234 13.23 -11.11 -9.46
CA LEU A 234 13.18 -11.54 -8.06
C LEU A 234 13.51 -13.01 -7.91
N LEU A 235 12.92 -13.90 -8.73
CA LEU A 235 13.18 -15.33 -8.71
C LEU A 235 14.65 -15.63 -9.05
N ALA A 236 15.20 -15.02 -10.10
CA ALA A 236 16.60 -15.18 -10.48
C ALA A 236 17.57 -14.77 -9.36
N ALA A 237 17.26 -13.67 -8.66
CA ALA A 237 18.08 -13.18 -7.54
C ALA A 237 17.98 -14.07 -6.30
N LEU A 238 16.83 -14.69 -6.04
CA LEU A 238 16.65 -15.66 -4.97
C LEU A 238 17.40 -16.97 -5.26
N ASP A 239 17.32 -17.45 -6.50
CA ASP A 239 17.98 -18.70 -6.95
C ASP A 239 19.50 -18.55 -6.92
N SER A 240 20.04 -17.42 -7.38
CA SER A 240 21.47 -17.12 -7.32
C SER A 240 21.98 -16.87 -5.90
N GLY A 241 21.09 -16.62 -4.94
CA GLY A 241 21.45 -16.28 -3.57
C GLY A 241 21.86 -14.82 -3.39
N HIS A 242 21.71 -13.98 -4.41
CA HIS A 242 21.92 -12.53 -4.28
C HIS A 242 20.90 -11.91 -3.31
N LEU A 243 19.62 -12.29 -3.39
CA LEU A 243 18.63 -12.03 -2.35
C LEU A 243 18.57 -13.15 -1.33
N GLY A 244 18.55 -12.78 -0.05
CA GLY A 244 18.35 -13.66 1.08
C GLY A 244 16.90 -14.11 1.25
N GLY A 245 15.94 -13.32 0.77
CA GLY A 245 14.52 -13.60 0.79
C GLY A 245 13.66 -12.40 0.42
N ILE A 246 12.39 -12.66 0.17
CA ILE A 246 11.39 -11.63 -0.13
C ILE A 246 10.11 -11.86 0.70
N PHE A 247 9.44 -10.76 1.05
CA PHE A 247 8.18 -10.74 1.76
C PHE A 247 7.18 -9.95 0.91
N LEU A 248 6.19 -10.62 0.35
CA LEU A 248 5.25 -10.05 -0.61
C LEU A 248 3.82 -10.13 -0.07
N ASP A 249 3.13 -9.01 -0.09
CA ASP A 249 1.69 -8.94 0.18
C ASP A 249 0.88 -8.71 -1.09
N VAL A 250 1.56 -8.38 -2.20
CA VAL A 250 0.95 -7.96 -3.47
C VAL A 250 1.62 -8.63 -4.66
N TYR A 251 0.85 -8.84 -5.75
CA TYR A 251 1.26 -9.62 -6.91
C TYR A 251 0.83 -8.96 -8.22
N ASN A 252 1.52 -9.29 -9.32
CA ASN A 252 1.16 -8.82 -10.66
C ASN A 252 -0.21 -9.35 -11.12
N GLN A 253 -0.60 -10.52 -10.63
CA GLN A 253 -1.94 -11.07 -10.79
C GLN A 253 -2.49 -11.43 -9.41
N GLU A 254 -3.65 -10.92 -9.08
CA GLU A 254 -4.38 -11.22 -7.85
C GLU A 254 -5.81 -11.73 -8.16
N PRO A 255 -6.21 -12.88 -7.59
CA PRO A 255 -5.45 -13.79 -6.71
C PRO A 255 -4.22 -14.40 -7.40
N LEU A 256 -3.15 -14.65 -6.59
CA LEU A 256 -1.93 -15.29 -7.08
C LEU A 256 -2.25 -16.70 -7.62
N PRO A 257 -1.94 -17.02 -8.90
CA PRO A 257 -2.23 -18.33 -9.50
C PRO A 257 -1.64 -19.47 -8.70
N PRO A 258 -2.35 -20.61 -8.54
CA PRO A 258 -1.89 -21.75 -7.73
C PRO A 258 -0.56 -22.38 -8.21
N GLU A 259 -0.23 -22.23 -9.49
CA GLU A 259 1.01 -22.72 -10.11
C GLU A 259 2.19 -21.76 -9.95
N HIS A 260 1.98 -20.53 -9.44
CA HIS A 260 3.02 -19.53 -9.34
C HIS A 260 4.18 -20.01 -8.45
N PRO A 261 5.47 -19.81 -8.87
CA PRO A 261 6.63 -20.30 -8.14
C PRO A 261 6.71 -19.81 -6.69
N TYR A 262 6.21 -18.62 -6.38
CA TYR A 262 6.25 -18.05 -5.03
C TYR A 262 5.63 -18.95 -3.96
N TRP A 263 4.61 -19.74 -4.29
CA TRP A 263 3.96 -20.64 -3.34
C TRP A 263 4.90 -21.70 -2.74
N ARG A 264 5.94 -22.08 -3.47
CA ARG A 264 6.83 -23.20 -3.11
C ARG A 264 8.27 -22.81 -2.86
N HIS A 265 8.62 -21.54 -3.13
CA HIS A 265 9.99 -21.07 -2.96
C HIS A 265 10.30 -20.80 -1.48
N ASP A 266 11.33 -21.48 -0.94
CA ASP A 266 11.66 -21.49 0.50
C ASP A 266 12.16 -20.16 1.08
N LYS A 267 12.53 -19.19 0.22
CA LYS A 267 12.93 -17.82 0.59
C LYS A 267 11.84 -16.79 0.36
N VAL A 268 10.64 -17.22 -0.04
CA VAL A 268 9.50 -16.31 -0.31
C VAL A 268 8.48 -16.44 0.81
N TRP A 269 8.07 -15.31 1.35
CA TRP A 269 6.94 -15.16 2.26
C TRP A 269 5.83 -14.42 1.56
N ILE A 270 4.62 -14.95 1.61
CA ILE A 270 3.47 -14.37 0.90
C ILE A 270 2.26 -14.23 1.82
N THR A 271 1.47 -13.18 1.59
CA THR A 271 0.17 -12.97 2.19
C THR A 271 -0.80 -12.41 1.14
N PRO A 272 -2.12 -12.58 1.29
CA PRO A 272 -3.08 -12.28 0.24
C PRO A 272 -3.60 -10.83 0.29
N HIS A 273 -2.70 -9.84 0.15
CA HIS A 273 -3.00 -8.40 0.09
C HIS A 273 -3.76 -7.91 1.34
N VAL A 274 -3.16 -8.13 2.52
CA VAL A 274 -3.74 -7.85 3.84
C VAL A 274 -2.91 -6.89 4.70
N ALA A 275 -1.85 -6.29 4.15
CA ALA A 275 -0.95 -5.40 4.89
C ALA A 275 -1.66 -4.16 5.46
N GLY A 276 -2.76 -3.74 4.84
CA GLY A 276 -3.54 -2.60 5.31
C GLY A 276 -4.99 -2.72 4.89
N GLU A 277 -5.84 -3.16 5.81
CA GLU A 277 -7.29 -3.16 5.63
C GLU A 277 -7.91 -1.88 6.18
N LEU A 278 -8.87 -1.34 5.44
CA LEU A 278 -9.60 -0.17 5.91
C LEU A 278 -10.62 -0.56 6.97
N VAL A 279 -10.54 0.11 8.10
CA VAL A 279 -11.50 -0.06 9.18
C VAL A 279 -12.58 1.02 9.05
N PRO A 280 -13.84 0.67 8.73
CA PRO A 280 -14.91 1.65 8.50
C PRO A 280 -15.04 2.67 9.62
N ARG A 281 -14.87 2.24 10.88
CA ARG A 281 -14.92 3.11 12.06
C ARG A 281 -13.87 4.22 12.06
N SER A 282 -12.68 3.97 11.52
CA SER A 282 -11.61 4.96 11.40
C SER A 282 -11.84 5.86 10.19
N CYS A 283 -12.13 5.25 9.04
CA CYS A 283 -12.24 5.92 7.75
C CYS A 283 -13.47 6.80 7.60
N ALA A 284 -14.60 6.44 8.22
CA ALA A 284 -15.85 7.19 8.11
C ALA A 284 -15.71 8.66 8.52
N LYS A 285 -14.83 8.95 9.50
CA LYS A 285 -14.52 10.31 9.93
C LYS A 285 -13.90 11.14 8.80
N SER A 286 -12.95 10.56 8.06
CA SER A 286 -12.31 11.22 6.91
C SER A 286 -13.31 11.43 5.77
N VAL A 287 -14.15 10.43 5.47
CA VAL A 287 -15.21 10.53 4.44
C VAL A 287 -16.18 11.66 4.79
N ALA A 288 -16.73 11.66 6.01
CA ALA A 288 -17.68 12.68 6.47
C ALA A 288 -17.05 14.10 6.45
N ALA A 289 -15.81 14.22 6.90
CA ALA A 289 -15.10 15.50 6.87
C ALA A 289 -14.90 16.03 5.45
N ASN A 290 -14.56 15.17 4.50
CA ASN A 290 -14.37 15.56 3.11
C ASN A 290 -15.71 15.86 2.41
N ILE A 291 -16.80 15.15 2.71
CA ILE A 291 -18.14 15.50 2.24
C ILE A 291 -18.52 16.90 2.70
N ARG A 292 -18.36 17.23 3.99
CA ARG A 292 -18.66 18.56 4.51
C ARG A 292 -17.84 19.66 3.82
N ARG A 293 -16.59 19.37 3.45
CA ARG A 293 -15.77 20.31 2.66
C ARG A 293 -16.33 20.51 1.26
N PHE A 294 -16.73 19.46 0.57
CA PHE A 294 -17.41 19.58 -0.73
C PHE A 294 -18.69 20.42 -0.64
N GLU A 295 -19.51 20.21 0.39
CA GLU A 295 -20.74 20.94 0.61
C GLU A 295 -20.49 22.42 0.91
N ALA A 296 -19.43 22.72 1.64
CA ALA A 296 -19.00 24.07 1.98
C ALA A 296 -18.19 24.77 0.87
N GLY A 297 -17.88 24.11 -0.26
CA GLY A 297 -16.97 24.65 -1.28
C GLY A 297 -15.53 24.87 -0.78
N ALA A 298 -15.13 24.15 0.28
CA ALA A 298 -13.82 24.26 0.89
C ALA A 298 -12.81 23.31 0.22
N PRO A 299 -11.50 23.58 0.29
CA PRO A 299 -10.47 22.68 -0.25
C PRO A 299 -10.51 21.28 0.38
N VAL A 300 -10.44 20.25 -0.45
CA VAL A 300 -10.36 18.85 -0.03
C VAL A 300 -8.90 18.39 -0.16
N PRO A 301 -8.23 18.01 0.94
CA PRO A 301 -6.78 17.75 0.93
C PRO A 301 -6.39 16.43 0.24
N ASP A 302 -7.28 15.45 0.24
CA ASP A 302 -6.97 14.07 -0.16
C ASP A 302 -7.38 13.75 -1.61
N LEU A 303 -7.50 14.78 -2.45
CA LEU A 303 -7.81 14.61 -3.86
C LEU A 303 -6.67 13.89 -4.58
N PHE A 304 -7.06 12.92 -5.42
CA PHE A 304 -6.15 12.29 -6.35
C PHE A 304 -5.67 13.30 -7.40
N ASP A 305 -4.38 13.48 -7.48
CA ASP A 305 -3.75 14.36 -8.47
C ASP A 305 -3.47 13.56 -9.75
N LYS A 306 -4.30 13.77 -10.78
CA LYS A 306 -4.17 13.11 -12.08
C LYS A 306 -2.84 13.38 -12.76
N SER A 307 -2.21 14.53 -12.49
CA SER A 307 -0.91 14.89 -13.08
C SER A 307 0.25 14.12 -12.46
N ARG A 308 0.08 13.70 -11.21
CA ARG A 308 1.08 12.94 -10.44
C ARG A 308 0.82 11.43 -10.46
N GLY A 309 -0.43 11.02 -10.77
CA GLY A 309 -0.86 9.63 -10.75
C GLY A 309 -1.16 9.07 -9.35
N TYR A 310 -1.25 9.95 -8.33
CA TYR A 310 -1.56 9.53 -6.95
C TYR A 310 -2.12 10.67 -6.09
#